data_6364ddfb3083c3e7a89d02ecdff4c63d
#
_entry.id   6364ddfb3083c3e7a89d02ecdff4c63d
#
_cell.length_a   1.000
_cell.length_b   1.000
_cell.length_c   1.000
_cell.angle_alpha   90.00
_cell.angle_beta   90.00
_cell.angle_gamma   90.00
#
_symmetry.space_group_name_H-M   'P 1'
#
loop_
_entity.id
_entity.type
_entity.pdbx_description
1 polymer ?
#
loop_
_entity_poly.entity_id
_entity_poly.type
_entity_poly.pdbx_seq_one_letter_code
_entity_poly.pdbx_strand_id
1 'polypeptide(L)'
;MALADENSPVYMHGAYQSIRSFFKDEDKFIEVFKTGKGLRWGEHHHDLFEGTARFFKPNYIGNLVNSWIPSLDGVEEKLKQGAKVADIGCGYGISTIIMAKAYPNSKFYGFDNHSPSIEQAKEQARKEGITRNVEFSSVSANDKSIGNDYDLITFFDCLHDMGDPIGAMKFAKQSLKPDGTCMIIEPMANDKVEQNLNLVGRIYYAASTLVCVPNSLADNGPALGAQAGETKIKQISEAAGFTKFRRATQTPFNIIYEAKP
;
A
#
# COMPACT_ATOMS: atom_id res chain seq x y z
N MET A 1 -15.61 13.00 -16.85
CA MET A 1 -14.88 13.04 -15.58
C MET A 1 -14.92 11.69 -14.83
N ALA A 2 -15.97 11.34 -14.11
CA ALA A 2 -15.93 10.16 -13.21
C ALA A 2 -15.79 8.79 -13.90
N LEU A 3 -16.22 8.63 -15.14
CA LEU A 3 -16.24 7.33 -15.83
C LEU A 3 -15.41 7.27 -17.13
N ALA A 4 -14.99 8.43 -17.68
CA ALA A 4 -14.37 8.45 -18.99
C ALA A 4 -12.97 9.11 -19.02
N ASP A 5 -12.59 9.84 -17.99
CA ASP A 5 -11.31 10.53 -17.93
C ASP A 5 -10.44 9.94 -16.81
N GLU A 6 -9.47 9.14 -17.20
CA GLU A 6 -8.56 8.46 -16.26
C GLU A 6 -7.64 9.41 -15.49
N ASN A 7 -7.50 10.64 -15.93
CA ASN A 7 -6.72 11.67 -15.24
C ASN A 7 -7.57 12.50 -14.25
N SER A 8 -8.88 12.27 -14.23
CA SER A 8 -9.77 12.97 -13.32
C SER A 8 -9.54 12.51 -11.87
N PRO A 9 -9.42 13.43 -10.89
CA PRO A 9 -9.28 13.07 -9.47
C PRO A 9 -10.50 12.34 -8.89
N VAL A 10 -11.62 12.35 -9.62
CA VAL A 10 -12.87 11.65 -9.24
C VAL A 10 -13.14 10.44 -10.13
N TYR A 11 -12.14 9.90 -10.79
CA TYR A 11 -12.28 8.73 -11.66
C TYR A 11 -12.63 7.47 -10.87
N MET A 12 -13.74 6.85 -11.21
CA MET A 12 -14.33 5.74 -10.44
C MET A 12 -14.30 4.38 -11.17
N HIS A 13 -13.82 4.33 -12.40
CA HIS A 13 -13.86 3.10 -13.20
C HIS A 13 -13.09 1.94 -12.54
N GLY A 14 -11.97 2.22 -11.87
CA GLY A 14 -11.22 1.24 -11.10
C GLY A 14 -12.06 0.58 -9.99
N ALA A 15 -12.89 1.37 -9.29
CA ALA A 15 -13.80 0.83 -8.28
C ALA A 15 -14.82 -0.14 -8.87
N TYR A 16 -15.42 0.22 -10.02
CA TYR A 16 -16.37 -0.68 -10.71
C TYR A 16 -15.68 -1.96 -11.20
N GLN A 17 -14.44 -1.88 -11.65
CA GLN A 17 -13.66 -3.05 -12.06
C GLN A 17 -13.35 -3.96 -10.86
N SER A 18 -12.98 -3.39 -9.70
CA SER A 18 -12.81 -4.16 -8.45
C SER A 18 -14.11 -4.81 -8.00
N ILE A 19 -15.24 -4.08 -8.05
CA ILE A 19 -16.56 -4.64 -7.72
C ILE A 19 -16.90 -5.81 -8.66
N ARG A 20 -16.61 -5.70 -9.96
CA ARG A 20 -16.80 -6.80 -10.91
C ARG A 20 -16.04 -8.05 -10.50
N SER A 21 -14.81 -7.92 -9.97
CA SER A 21 -14.05 -9.07 -9.47
C SER A 21 -14.75 -9.78 -8.34
N PHE A 22 -15.43 -9.06 -7.46
CA PHE A 22 -16.18 -9.65 -6.33
C PHE A 22 -17.30 -10.57 -6.81
N PHE A 23 -18.05 -10.16 -7.85
CA PHE A 23 -19.05 -11.04 -8.45
C PHE A 23 -18.44 -12.27 -9.15
N LYS A 24 -17.23 -12.15 -9.69
CA LYS A 24 -16.50 -13.27 -10.30
C LYS A 24 -15.97 -14.27 -9.27
N ASP A 25 -15.69 -13.80 -8.07
CA ASP A 25 -15.14 -14.60 -6.98
C ASP A 25 -16.21 -15.02 -5.95
N GLU A 26 -17.50 -14.87 -6.24
CA GLU A 26 -18.62 -15.16 -5.32
C GLU A 26 -18.50 -16.55 -4.68
N ASP A 27 -18.26 -17.59 -5.47
CA ASP A 27 -18.11 -18.96 -4.97
C ASP A 27 -16.93 -19.11 -4.00
N LYS A 28 -15.83 -18.40 -4.27
CA LYS A 28 -14.66 -18.38 -3.36
C LYS A 28 -15.03 -17.72 -2.03
N PHE A 29 -15.75 -16.60 -2.07
CA PHE A 29 -16.21 -15.93 -0.84
C PHE A 29 -17.15 -16.81 -0.02
N ILE A 30 -18.10 -17.49 -0.65
CA ILE A 30 -18.97 -18.45 0.03
C ILE A 30 -18.14 -19.51 0.75
N GLU A 31 -17.11 -20.03 0.11
CA GLU A 31 -16.25 -21.06 0.70
C GLU A 31 -15.39 -20.51 1.88
N VAL A 32 -14.78 -19.33 1.73
CA VAL A 32 -13.98 -18.74 2.82
C VAL A 32 -14.84 -18.37 4.04
N PHE A 33 -16.08 -17.90 3.83
CA PHE A 33 -17.00 -17.63 4.94
C PHE A 33 -17.45 -18.90 5.68
N LYS A 34 -17.54 -20.04 4.97
CA LYS A 34 -17.86 -21.35 5.58
C LYS A 34 -16.68 -21.95 6.35
N THR A 35 -15.47 -21.77 5.84
CA THR A 35 -14.27 -22.48 6.33
C THR A 35 -13.35 -21.66 7.21
N GLY A 36 -13.40 -20.33 7.09
CA GLY A 36 -12.48 -19.41 7.75
C GLY A 36 -11.03 -19.46 7.21
N LYS A 37 -10.76 -20.12 6.07
CA LYS A 37 -9.41 -20.31 5.51
C LYS A 37 -8.78 -19.05 4.92
N GLY A 38 -9.58 -18.00 4.70
CA GLY A 38 -9.13 -16.82 3.98
C GLY A 38 -8.99 -17.03 2.47
N LEU A 39 -8.55 -15.99 1.77
CA LEU A 39 -8.33 -15.96 0.32
C LEU A 39 -7.15 -15.04 0.04
N ARG A 40 -6.04 -15.59 -0.50
CA ARG A 40 -4.84 -14.81 -0.80
C ARG A 40 -5.10 -13.83 -1.92
N TRP A 41 -4.36 -12.71 -1.92
CA TRP A 41 -4.42 -11.70 -2.98
C TRP A 41 -4.38 -12.32 -4.37
N GLY A 42 -3.38 -13.15 -4.66
CA GLY A 42 -3.20 -13.77 -5.96
C GLY A 42 -4.25 -14.79 -6.39
N GLU A 43 -5.18 -15.18 -5.50
CA GLU A 43 -6.27 -16.11 -5.81
C GLU A 43 -7.53 -15.41 -6.31
N HIS A 44 -7.58 -14.07 -6.22
CA HIS A 44 -8.69 -13.27 -6.74
C HIS A 44 -8.68 -13.18 -8.27
N HIS A 45 -9.83 -12.83 -8.82
CA HIS A 45 -9.95 -12.53 -10.25
C HIS A 45 -9.08 -11.32 -10.62
N HIS A 46 -8.42 -11.36 -11.79
CA HIS A 46 -7.48 -10.33 -12.23
C HIS A 46 -8.03 -8.89 -12.25
N ASP A 47 -9.34 -8.72 -12.42
CA ASP A 47 -10.01 -7.42 -12.33
C ASP A 47 -9.79 -6.73 -10.98
N LEU A 48 -9.49 -7.47 -9.90
CA LEU A 48 -9.17 -6.87 -8.61
C LEU A 48 -7.85 -6.10 -8.68
N PHE A 49 -6.80 -6.72 -9.22
CA PHE A 49 -5.46 -6.13 -9.26
C PHE A 49 -5.43 -4.87 -10.12
N GLU A 50 -5.99 -4.96 -11.32
CA GLU A 50 -6.09 -3.82 -12.24
C GLU A 50 -7.03 -2.74 -11.70
N GLY A 51 -8.20 -3.15 -11.20
CA GLY A 51 -9.18 -2.24 -10.61
C GLY A 51 -8.63 -1.47 -9.43
N THR A 52 -7.91 -2.13 -8.52
CA THR A 52 -7.26 -1.51 -7.36
C THR A 52 -6.20 -0.51 -7.78
N ALA A 53 -5.32 -0.87 -8.72
CA ALA A 53 -4.30 0.03 -9.25
C ALA A 53 -4.94 1.29 -9.88
N ARG A 54 -6.00 1.14 -10.67
CA ARG A 54 -6.74 2.25 -11.29
C ARG A 54 -7.53 3.08 -10.29
N PHE A 55 -8.03 2.47 -9.23
CA PHE A 55 -8.76 3.17 -8.17
C PHE A 55 -7.87 4.10 -7.35
N PHE A 56 -6.68 3.65 -6.95
CA PHE A 56 -5.76 4.44 -6.15
C PHE A 56 -4.95 5.47 -6.96
N LYS A 57 -4.74 5.22 -8.26
CA LYS A 57 -3.90 6.07 -9.12
C LYS A 57 -4.24 7.57 -9.07
N PRO A 58 -5.50 8.04 -9.20
CA PRO A 58 -5.82 9.47 -9.12
C PRO A 58 -5.45 10.10 -7.77
N ASN A 59 -5.66 9.36 -6.68
CA ASN A 59 -5.33 9.82 -5.33
C ASN A 59 -3.81 9.97 -5.15
N TYR A 60 -3.03 9.00 -5.63
CA TYR A 60 -1.57 9.06 -5.59
C TYR A 60 -1.02 10.21 -6.46
N ILE A 61 -1.53 10.40 -7.69
CA ILE A 61 -1.14 11.52 -8.56
C ILE A 61 -1.40 12.86 -7.88
N GLY A 62 -2.56 13.02 -7.25
CA GLY A 62 -2.96 14.28 -6.61
C GLY A 62 -2.18 14.61 -5.34
N ASN A 63 -1.79 13.60 -4.57
CA ASN A 63 -1.35 13.82 -3.18
C ASN A 63 0.08 13.38 -2.88
N LEU A 64 0.59 12.32 -3.50
CA LEU A 64 1.84 11.66 -3.08
C LEU A 64 3.04 12.62 -3.06
N VAL A 65 3.28 13.32 -4.16
CA VAL A 65 4.41 14.25 -4.31
C VAL A 65 4.11 15.63 -3.72
N ASN A 66 2.86 16.08 -3.81
CA ASN A 66 2.49 17.45 -3.47
C ASN A 66 2.09 17.64 -1.99
N SER A 67 1.79 16.55 -1.28
CA SER A 67 1.25 16.61 0.09
C SER A 67 1.87 15.57 1.01
N TRP A 68 1.84 14.29 0.63
CA TRP A 68 2.22 13.21 1.54
C TRP A 68 3.71 13.19 1.83
N ILE A 69 4.56 13.15 0.79
CA ILE A 69 6.02 13.19 0.97
C ILE A 69 6.48 14.48 1.68
N PRO A 70 6.00 15.68 1.31
CA PRO A 70 6.36 16.92 2.02
C PRO A 70 5.93 16.97 3.48
N SER A 71 4.96 16.16 3.90
CA SER A 71 4.54 16.08 5.33
C SER A 71 5.48 15.28 6.22
N LEU A 72 6.44 14.55 5.64
CA LEU A 72 7.44 13.76 6.34
C LEU A 72 8.69 14.60 6.64
N ASP A 73 9.25 14.41 7.84
CA ASP A 73 10.39 15.22 8.30
C ASP A 73 11.68 14.93 7.53
N GLY A 74 12.09 15.86 6.66
CA GLY A 74 13.35 15.86 5.92
C GLY A 74 13.42 14.84 4.77
N VAL A 75 12.32 14.15 4.44
CA VAL A 75 12.30 13.10 3.42
C VAL A 75 12.39 13.69 2.01
N GLU A 76 11.66 14.75 1.73
CA GLU A 76 11.64 15.34 0.39
C GLU A 76 13.01 15.86 -0.03
N GLU A 77 13.74 16.47 0.90
CA GLU A 77 15.12 16.96 0.67
C GLU A 77 16.07 15.81 0.33
N LYS A 78 15.99 14.69 1.07
CA LYS A 78 16.78 13.49 0.75
C LYS A 78 16.45 12.95 -0.63
N LEU A 79 15.16 12.86 -0.98
CA LEU A 79 14.71 12.40 -2.30
C LEU A 79 15.22 13.30 -3.44
N LYS A 80 15.24 14.61 -3.27
CA LYS A 80 15.78 15.57 -4.25
C LYS A 80 17.29 15.42 -4.42
N GLN A 81 18.02 15.11 -3.35
CA GLN A 81 19.48 14.94 -3.35
C GLN A 81 19.92 13.57 -3.88
N GLY A 82 19.10 12.56 -3.75
CA GLY A 82 19.41 11.19 -4.16
C GLY A 82 19.31 10.21 -2.99
N ALA A 83 18.15 9.59 -2.82
CA ALA A 83 17.83 8.63 -1.78
C ALA A 83 17.64 7.23 -2.33
N LYS A 84 17.74 6.23 -1.48
CA LYS A 84 17.37 4.84 -1.75
C LYS A 84 16.02 4.54 -1.12
N VAL A 85 15.05 4.14 -1.92
CA VAL A 85 13.64 3.94 -1.50
C VAL A 85 13.19 2.52 -1.78
N ALA A 86 12.54 1.87 -0.81
CA ALA A 86 11.83 0.61 -1.00
C ALA A 86 10.31 0.84 -0.88
N ASP A 87 9.55 0.35 -1.83
CA ASP A 87 8.08 0.35 -1.84
C ASP A 87 7.60 -1.09 -1.67
N ILE A 88 7.12 -1.42 -0.47
CA ILE A 88 6.73 -2.78 -0.06
C ILE A 88 5.24 -2.97 -0.32
N GLY A 89 4.89 -4.06 -1.02
CA GLY A 89 3.52 -4.28 -1.50
C GLY A 89 3.16 -3.33 -2.65
N CYS A 90 4.10 -3.10 -3.57
CA CYS A 90 3.96 -2.08 -4.62
C CYS A 90 2.91 -2.40 -5.69
N GLY A 91 2.38 -3.62 -5.74
CA GLY A 91 1.39 -4.03 -6.73
C GLY A 91 1.84 -3.75 -8.17
N TYR A 92 1.06 -2.97 -8.92
CA TYR A 92 1.37 -2.54 -10.29
C TYR A 92 2.38 -1.38 -10.37
N GLY A 93 3.03 -1.02 -9.25
CA GLY A 93 4.11 -0.04 -9.19
C GLY A 93 3.69 1.42 -9.40
N ILE A 94 2.40 1.75 -9.24
CA ILE A 94 1.89 3.11 -9.51
C ILE A 94 2.57 4.14 -8.61
N SER A 95 2.61 3.92 -7.30
CA SER A 95 3.29 4.77 -6.31
C SER A 95 4.78 4.90 -6.60
N THR A 96 5.43 3.77 -6.84
CA THR A 96 6.88 3.70 -7.14
C THR A 96 7.23 4.52 -8.38
N ILE A 97 6.46 4.38 -9.46
CA ILE A 97 6.68 5.10 -10.73
C ILE A 97 6.44 6.60 -10.55
N ILE A 98 5.41 7.01 -9.82
CA ILE A 98 5.14 8.43 -9.54
C ILE A 98 6.32 9.04 -8.77
N MET A 99 6.81 8.37 -7.73
CA MET A 99 7.98 8.83 -6.97
C MET A 99 9.24 8.89 -7.85
N ALA A 100 9.49 7.86 -8.65
CA ALA A 100 10.67 7.80 -9.54
C ALA A 100 10.69 8.90 -10.60
N LYS A 101 9.52 9.30 -11.09
CA LYS A 101 9.37 10.46 -11.99
C LYS A 101 9.69 11.79 -11.30
N ALA A 102 9.17 11.97 -10.08
CA ALA A 102 9.29 13.21 -9.34
C ALA A 102 10.72 13.44 -8.81
N TYR A 103 11.42 12.36 -8.48
CA TYR A 103 12.75 12.42 -7.85
C TYR A 103 13.80 11.64 -8.66
N PRO A 104 14.22 12.15 -9.82
CA PRO A 104 15.09 11.42 -10.76
C PRO A 104 16.50 11.12 -10.24
N ASN A 105 16.95 11.80 -9.18
CA ASN A 105 18.22 11.55 -8.52
C ASN A 105 18.19 10.36 -7.57
N SER A 106 17.00 9.94 -7.13
CA SER A 106 16.78 8.84 -6.20
C SER A 106 16.59 7.51 -6.94
N LYS A 107 16.81 6.39 -6.22
CA LYS A 107 16.60 5.03 -6.72
C LYS A 107 15.43 4.39 -5.97
N PHE A 108 14.54 3.77 -6.71
CA PHE A 108 13.32 3.17 -6.22
C PHE A 108 13.28 1.68 -6.51
N TYR A 109 12.93 0.91 -5.50
CA TYR A 109 12.80 -0.53 -5.56
C TYR A 109 11.38 -0.92 -5.12
N GLY A 110 10.58 -1.45 -6.05
CA GLY A 110 9.24 -1.96 -5.77
C GLY A 110 9.29 -3.45 -5.51
N PHE A 111 8.66 -3.88 -4.43
CA PHE A 111 8.60 -5.28 -4.00
C PHE A 111 7.16 -5.72 -3.78
N ASP A 112 6.82 -6.89 -4.31
CA ASP A 112 5.50 -7.50 -4.11
C ASP A 112 5.65 -9.02 -4.21
N ASN A 113 4.83 -9.78 -3.48
CA ASN A 113 4.86 -11.24 -3.55
C ASN A 113 4.07 -11.80 -4.74
N HIS A 114 3.24 -10.98 -5.41
CA HIS A 114 2.45 -11.37 -6.56
C HIS A 114 3.21 -11.13 -7.87
N SER A 115 3.88 -12.16 -8.37
CA SER A 115 4.70 -12.07 -9.60
C SER A 115 3.98 -11.44 -10.80
N PRO A 116 2.69 -11.75 -11.08
CA PRO A 116 1.98 -11.09 -12.18
C PRO A 116 1.86 -9.56 -12.01
N SER A 117 1.69 -9.06 -10.78
CA SER A 117 1.68 -7.63 -10.50
C SER A 117 3.04 -6.99 -10.79
N ILE A 118 4.13 -7.66 -10.43
CA ILE A 118 5.50 -7.19 -10.71
C ILE A 118 5.77 -7.10 -12.23
N GLU A 119 5.31 -8.05 -13.01
CA GLU A 119 5.46 -7.98 -14.47
C GLU A 119 4.68 -6.79 -15.06
N GLN A 120 3.48 -6.52 -14.54
CA GLN A 120 2.71 -5.33 -14.93
C GLN A 120 3.41 -4.02 -14.49
N ALA A 121 4.02 -3.98 -13.29
CA ALA A 121 4.79 -2.83 -12.81
C ALA A 121 5.99 -2.53 -13.74
N LYS A 122 6.73 -3.56 -14.13
CA LYS A 122 7.85 -3.44 -15.10
C LYS A 122 7.37 -2.91 -16.46
N GLU A 123 6.25 -3.45 -16.96
CA GLU A 123 5.68 -3.00 -18.23
C GLU A 123 5.19 -1.55 -18.15
N GLN A 124 4.53 -1.17 -17.06
CA GLN A 124 4.09 0.20 -16.84
C GLN A 124 5.27 1.18 -16.78
N ALA A 125 6.34 0.83 -16.06
CA ALA A 125 7.55 1.64 -15.99
C ALA A 125 8.19 1.84 -17.39
N ARG A 126 8.22 0.79 -18.21
CA ARG A 126 8.70 0.87 -19.61
C ARG A 126 7.84 1.80 -20.46
N LYS A 127 6.51 1.66 -20.39
CA LYS A 127 5.55 2.52 -21.12
C LYS A 127 5.71 3.99 -20.76
N GLU A 128 6.01 4.27 -19.48
CA GLU A 128 6.19 5.63 -18.98
C GLU A 128 7.64 6.16 -19.14
N GLY A 129 8.56 5.34 -19.68
CA GLY A 129 9.96 5.71 -19.89
C GLY A 129 10.79 5.80 -18.60
N ILE A 130 10.29 5.23 -17.49
CA ILE A 130 10.93 5.24 -16.17
C ILE A 130 11.64 3.91 -15.96
N THR A 131 12.89 3.82 -16.44
CA THR A 131 13.67 2.58 -16.39
C THR A 131 15.08 2.75 -15.79
N ARG A 132 15.51 4.00 -15.54
CA ARG A 132 16.87 4.28 -15.09
C ARG A 132 17.03 4.21 -13.57
N ASN A 133 15.99 4.53 -12.85
CA ASN A 133 16.00 4.71 -11.41
C ASN A 133 14.89 3.92 -10.69
N VAL A 134 14.30 2.92 -11.36
CA VAL A 134 13.30 2.03 -10.77
C VAL A 134 13.63 0.57 -11.11
N GLU A 135 13.45 -0.29 -10.12
CA GLU A 135 13.54 -1.74 -10.25
C GLU A 135 12.37 -2.41 -9.54
N PHE A 136 11.88 -3.54 -10.07
CA PHE A 136 10.78 -4.31 -9.47
C PHE A 136 11.17 -5.76 -9.30
N SER A 137 10.90 -6.33 -8.12
CA SER A 137 11.24 -7.71 -7.78
C SER A 137 10.08 -8.42 -7.06
N SER A 138 9.85 -9.69 -7.42
CA SER A 138 8.82 -10.51 -6.77
C SER A 138 9.40 -11.19 -5.55
N VAL A 139 9.14 -10.62 -4.37
CA VAL A 139 9.61 -11.12 -3.08
C VAL A 139 8.59 -10.77 -1.97
N SER A 140 8.60 -11.54 -0.89
CA SER A 140 7.78 -11.24 0.29
C SER A 140 8.33 -10.07 1.10
N ALA A 141 7.46 -9.38 1.84
CA ALA A 141 7.78 -8.15 2.59
C ALA A 141 8.88 -8.30 3.65
N ASN A 142 9.20 -9.51 4.07
CA ASN A 142 10.24 -9.84 5.06
C ASN A 142 11.42 -10.62 4.46
N ASP A 143 11.56 -10.63 3.14
CA ASP A 143 12.64 -11.34 2.46
C ASP A 143 13.96 -10.53 2.51
N LYS A 144 15.03 -11.17 2.94
CA LYS A 144 16.36 -10.55 3.05
C LYS A 144 16.93 -10.07 1.71
N SER A 145 16.45 -10.56 0.58
CA SER A 145 16.86 -10.10 -0.75
C SER A 145 16.42 -8.67 -1.06
N ILE A 146 15.46 -8.10 -0.30
CA ILE A 146 15.09 -6.68 -0.37
C ILE A 146 16.31 -5.78 -0.08
N GLY A 147 17.25 -6.24 0.77
CA GLY A 147 18.46 -5.50 1.12
C GLY A 147 18.25 -4.49 2.25
N ASN A 148 19.15 -3.52 2.35
CA ASN A 148 19.24 -2.58 3.48
C ASN A 148 19.69 -1.18 3.03
N ASP A 149 19.94 -0.29 4.02
CA ASP A 149 20.40 1.08 3.84
C ASP A 149 19.43 1.97 3.06
N TYR A 150 18.13 1.79 3.31
CA TYR A 150 17.10 2.65 2.75
C TYR A 150 16.95 3.96 3.51
N ASP A 151 16.76 5.05 2.78
CA ASP A 151 16.42 6.36 3.32
C ASP A 151 14.92 6.45 3.61
N LEU A 152 14.12 5.76 2.79
CA LEU A 152 12.65 5.70 2.90
C LEU A 152 12.18 4.28 2.58
N ILE A 153 11.31 3.75 3.42
CA ILE A 153 10.51 2.55 3.12
C ILE A 153 9.04 2.93 3.16
N THR A 154 8.26 2.47 2.17
CA THR A 154 6.84 2.80 2.05
C THR A 154 5.97 1.56 2.04
N PHE A 155 4.78 1.67 2.63
CA PHE A 155 3.67 0.73 2.55
C PHE A 155 2.44 1.51 2.08
N PHE A 156 1.91 1.18 0.91
CA PHE A 156 0.74 1.85 0.34
C PHE A 156 -0.48 0.95 0.41
N ASP A 157 -1.36 1.21 1.37
CA ASP A 157 -2.65 0.53 1.54
C ASP A 157 -2.52 -1.02 1.56
N CYS A 158 -1.44 -1.56 2.19
CA CYS A 158 -1.15 -2.99 2.19
C CYS A 158 -0.74 -3.57 3.55
N LEU A 159 -0.31 -2.76 4.53
CA LEU A 159 0.16 -3.28 5.82
C LEU A 159 -0.98 -3.96 6.60
N HIS A 160 -2.19 -3.42 6.51
CA HIS A 160 -3.37 -3.92 7.21
C HIS A 160 -3.89 -5.28 6.72
N ASP A 161 -3.48 -5.73 5.55
CA ASP A 161 -3.91 -7.00 4.97
C ASP A 161 -2.83 -8.10 4.98
N MET A 162 -1.64 -7.79 5.48
CA MET A 162 -0.54 -8.74 5.59
C MET A 162 -0.81 -9.83 6.64
N GLY A 163 -0.27 -11.02 6.41
CA GLY A 163 -0.28 -12.11 7.38
C GLY A 163 0.60 -11.83 8.60
N ASP A 164 1.75 -11.16 8.42
CA ASP A 164 2.64 -10.76 9.52
C ASP A 164 3.04 -9.28 9.40
N PRO A 165 2.15 -8.35 9.74
CA PRO A 165 2.45 -6.92 9.66
C PRO A 165 3.56 -6.48 10.64
N ILE A 166 3.69 -7.14 11.80
CA ILE A 166 4.77 -6.84 12.76
C ILE A 166 6.11 -7.29 12.18
N GLY A 167 6.18 -8.47 11.58
CA GLY A 167 7.39 -8.97 10.92
C GLY A 167 7.81 -8.09 9.74
N ALA A 168 6.87 -7.65 8.91
CA ALA A 168 7.12 -6.72 7.82
C ALA A 168 7.68 -5.39 8.32
N MET A 169 7.10 -4.81 9.37
CA MET A 169 7.58 -3.58 10.00
C MET A 169 8.94 -3.75 10.70
N LYS A 170 9.20 -4.90 11.36
CA LYS A 170 10.53 -5.22 11.93
C LYS A 170 11.59 -5.26 10.83
N PHE A 171 11.28 -5.92 9.73
CA PHE A 171 12.17 -5.99 8.59
C PHE A 171 12.42 -4.59 8.00
N ALA A 172 11.36 -3.79 7.83
CA ALA A 172 11.50 -2.40 7.36
C ALA A 172 12.42 -1.59 8.27
N LYS A 173 12.25 -1.67 9.59
CA LYS A 173 13.14 -0.99 10.54
C LYS A 173 14.59 -1.42 10.40
N GLN A 174 14.85 -2.74 10.27
CA GLN A 174 16.21 -3.28 10.12
C GLN A 174 16.87 -2.88 8.80
N SER A 175 16.06 -2.64 7.77
CA SER A 175 16.52 -2.26 6.43
C SER A 175 16.69 -0.75 6.24
N LEU A 176 16.15 0.06 7.15
CA LEU A 176 16.33 1.51 7.16
C LEU A 176 17.72 1.91 7.65
N LYS A 177 18.22 3.04 7.15
CA LYS A 177 19.32 3.78 7.77
C LYS A 177 18.90 4.26 9.17
N PRO A 178 19.87 4.58 10.07
CA PRO A 178 19.54 5.10 11.41
C PRO A 178 18.68 6.37 11.40
N ASP A 179 18.80 7.19 10.35
CA ASP A 179 18.02 8.41 10.11
C ASP A 179 16.96 8.23 9.01
N GLY A 180 16.66 6.98 8.66
CA GLY A 180 15.65 6.62 7.67
C GLY A 180 14.23 6.80 8.18
N THR A 181 13.28 6.78 7.27
CA THR A 181 11.85 6.96 7.56
C THR A 181 11.05 5.80 6.98
N CYS A 182 10.08 5.30 7.74
CA CYS A 182 9.02 4.44 7.24
C CYS A 182 7.76 5.27 7.06
N MET A 183 7.22 5.33 5.85
CA MET A 183 5.96 5.97 5.50
C MET A 183 4.89 4.90 5.33
N ILE A 184 3.84 4.99 6.12
CA ILE A 184 2.73 4.04 6.08
C ILE A 184 1.48 4.79 5.66
N ILE A 185 0.92 4.40 4.55
CA ILE A 185 -0.34 4.92 4.02
C ILE A 185 -1.41 3.87 4.25
N GLU A 186 -2.46 4.24 4.96
CA GLU A 186 -3.56 3.35 5.30
C GLU A 186 -4.91 3.99 4.93
N PRO A 187 -5.95 3.19 4.68
CA PRO A 187 -7.29 3.71 4.50
C PRO A 187 -7.74 4.57 5.67
N MET A 188 -8.52 5.61 5.39
CA MET A 188 -9.04 6.51 6.43
C MET A 188 -9.93 5.74 7.40
N ALA A 189 -9.46 5.62 8.64
CA ALA A 189 -10.16 4.94 9.72
C ALA A 189 -9.90 5.61 11.06
N ASN A 190 -10.94 5.71 11.87
CA ASN A 190 -10.83 5.99 13.29
C ASN A 190 -10.80 4.67 14.09
N ASP A 191 -10.40 4.72 15.35
CA ASP A 191 -10.23 3.54 16.19
C ASP A 191 -11.55 2.85 16.60
N LYS A 192 -12.68 3.57 16.51
CA LYS A 192 -13.98 3.05 16.93
C LYS A 192 -14.91 2.91 15.73
N VAL A 193 -15.69 1.83 15.71
CA VAL A 193 -16.66 1.53 14.64
C VAL A 193 -17.63 2.69 14.44
N GLU A 194 -18.15 3.28 15.53
CA GLU A 194 -19.13 4.36 15.49
C GLU A 194 -18.62 5.60 14.75
N GLN A 195 -17.31 5.83 14.81
CA GLN A 195 -16.66 6.96 14.13
C GLN A 195 -16.47 6.72 12.62
N ASN A 196 -16.58 5.45 12.19
CA ASN A 196 -16.42 5.02 10.81
C ASN A 196 -17.77 4.81 10.10
N LEU A 197 -18.90 5.11 10.75
CA LEU A 197 -20.23 5.00 10.16
C LEU A 197 -20.53 6.17 9.22
N ASN A 198 -19.76 6.25 8.14
CA ASN A 198 -19.86 7.26 7.09
C ASN A 198 -19.65 6.60 5.71
N LEU A 199 -19.73 7.38 4.62
CA LEU A 199 -19.63 6.85 3.25
C LEU A 199 -18.29 6.17 2.99
N VAL A 200 -17.18 6.76 3.44
CA VAL A 200 -15.82 6.21 3.25
C VAL A 200 -15.67 4.92 4.04
N GLY A 201 -16.06 4.92 5.33
CA GLY A 201 -16.06 3.73 6.17
C GLY A 201 -16.89 2.60 5.57
N ARG A 202 -18.07 2.89 5.02
CA ARG A 202 -18.93 1.89 4.36
C ARG A 202 -18.20 1.20 3.18
N ILE A 203 -17.51 1.99 2.34
CA ILE A 203 -16.75 1.45 1.20
C ILE A 203 -15.62 0.56 1.70
N TYR A 204 -14.85 1.03 2.66
CA TYR A 204 -13.69 0.29 3.16
C TYR A 204 -14.07 -0.95 3.97
N TYR A 205 -15.12 -0.93 4.78
CA TYR A 205 -15.62 -2.15 5.45
C TYR A 205 -16.06 -3.20 4.44
N ALA A 206 -16.79 -2.80 3.38
CA ALA A 206 -17.24 -3.73 2.36
C ALA A 206 -16.04 -4.36 1.61
N ALA A 207 -15.09 -3.55 1.16
CA ALA A 207 -13.88 -4.04 0.49
C ALA A 207 -13.02 -4.90 1.43
N SER A 208 -12.83 -4.47 2.67
CA SER A 208 -12.04 -5.18 3.68
C SER A 208 -12.60 -6.57 3.98
N THR A 209 -13.93 -6.71 4.04
CA THR A 209 -14.60 -8.00 4.28
C THR A 209 -14.31 -9.02 3.18
N LEU A 210 -14.16 -8.58 1.93
CA LEU A 210 -13.96 -9.45 0.78
C LEU A 210 -12.48 -9.61 0.40
N VAL A 211 -11.62 -8.67 0.75
CA VAL A 211 -10.21 -8.64 0.32
C VAL A 211 -9.26 -8.68 1.51
N CYS A 212 -9.19 -7.61 2.30
CA CYS A 212 -8.11 -7.42 3.28
C CYS A 212 -8.14 -8.46 4.40
N VAL A 213 -9.32 -8.70 4.98
CA VAL A 213 -9.48 -9.70 6.06
C VAL A 213 -9.22 -11.11 5.55
N PRO A 214 -9.82 -11.58 4.45
CA PRO A 214 -9.50 -12.90 3.88
C PRO A 214 -8.02 -13.07 3.51
N ASN A 215 -7.37 -12.03 2.95
CA ASN A 215 -5.96 -12.10 2.61
C ASN A 215 -5.09 -12.33 3.87
N SER A 216 -5.29 -11.53 4.91
CA SER A 216 -4.57 -11.69 6.18
C SER A 216 -4.79 -13.08 6.79
N LEU A 217 -6.05 -13.55 6.85
CA LEU A 217 -6.39 -14.87 7.40
C LEU A 217 -5.77 -16.03 6.63
N ALA A 218 -5.63 -15.91 5.31
CA ALA A 218 -5.01 -16.95 4.49
C ALA A 218 -3.55 -17.23 4.86
N ASP A 219 -2.87 -16.27 5.44
CA ASP A 219 -1.51 -16.37 5.94
C ASP A 219 -1.44 -16.36 7.50
N ASN A 220 -2.53 -16.75 8.17
CA ASN A 220 -2.70 -16.79 9.63
C ASN A 220 -2.45 -15.44 10.32
N GLY A 221 -2.75 -14.35 9.63
CA GLY A 221 -2.55 -12.99 10.12
C GLY A 221 -3.65 -12.52 11.07
N PRO A 222 -3.46 -11.32 11.62
CA PRO A 222 -4.34 -10.74 12.64
C PRO A 222 -5.66 -10.19 12.10
N ALA A 223 -5.89 -10.24 10.80
CA ALA A 223 -7.10 -9.75 10.13
C ALA A 223 -7.45 -8.28 10.50
N LEU A 224 -6.48 -7.39 10.46
CA LEU A 224 -6.66 -5.97 10.83
C LEU A 224 -7.74 -5.31 9.98
N GLY A 225 -7.69 -5.57 8.66
CA GLY A 225 -8.59 -4.99 7.68
C GLY A 225 -8.33 -3.50 7.42
N ALA A 226 -8.96 -2.99 6.38
CA ALA A 226 -8.81 -1.60 5.95
C ALA A 226 -9.26 -0.55 7.00
N GLN A 227 -9.90 -0.98 8.08
CA GLN A 227 -10.36 -0.11 9.18
C GLN A 227 -9.57 -0.38 10.48
N ALA A 228 -8.27 -0.67 10.36
CA ALA A 228 -7.38 -0.95 11.50
C ALA A 228 -7.33 0.19 12.53
N GLY A 229 -7.34 1.44 12.07
CA GLY A 229 -7.25 2.64 12.91
C GLY A 229 -5.82 2.96 13.36
N GLU A 230 -5.62 4.21 13.81
CA GLU A 230 -4.30 4.73 14.18
C GLU A 230 -3.66 3.98 15.34
N THR A 231 -4.46 3.70 16.39
CA THR A 231 -3.97 3.01 17.59
C THR A 231 -3.37 1.65 17.25
N LYS A 232 -3.99 0.89 16.33
CA LYS A 232 -3.51 -0.43 15.95
C LYS A 232 -2.23 -0.35 15.12
N ILE A 233 -2.16 0.55 14.14
CA ILE A 233 -0.96 0.76 13.31
C ILE A 233 0.22 1.24 14.16
N LYS A 234 -0.03 2.14 15.14
CA LYS A 234 0.95 2.56 16.13
C LYS A 234 1.48 1.38 16.95
N GLN A 235 0.60 0.55 17.51
CA GLN A 235 0.99 -0.65 18.26
C GLN A 235 1.87 -1.61 17.45
N ILE A 236 1.55 -1.82 16.17
CA ILE A 236 2.37 -2.64 15.25
C ILE A 236 3.75 -2.01 15.06
N SER A 237 3.81 -0.71 14.84
CA SER A 237 5.08 0.02 14.67
C SER A 237 5.95 -0.05 15.94
N GLU A 238 5.37 0.15 17.11
CA GLU A 238 6.05 0.04 18.41
C GLU A 238 6.53 -1.40 18.68
N ALA A 239 5.68 -2.41 18.41
CA ALA A 239 6.05 -3.83 18.54
C ALA A 239 7.16 -4.24 17.56
N ALA A 240 7.28 -3.56 16.43
CA ALA A 240 8.39 -3.70 15.47
C ALA A 240 9.66 -2.98 15.94
N GLY A 241 9.56 -2.14 16.99
CA GLY A 241 10.68 -1.46 17.61
C GLY A 241 10.93 -0.04 17.09
N PHE A 242 10.03 0.54 16.28
CA PHE A 242 10.10 1.96 15.95
C PHE A 242 9.92 2.81 17.23
N THR A 243 10.73 3.85 17.36
CA THR A 243 10.75 4.68 18.59
C THR A 243 9.92 5.95 18.45
N LYS A 244 9.65 6.38 17.22
CA LYS A 244 8.82 7.55 16.91
C LYS A 244 7.72 7.13 15.94
N PHE A 245 6.51 7.57 16.23
CA PHE A 245 5.34 7.36 15.38
C PHE A 245 4.45 8.60 15.46
N ARG A 246 4.02 9.11 14.31
CA ARG A 246 3.05 10.20 14.24
C ARG A 246 2.19 10.10 12.99
N ARG A 247 1.00 10.68 13.05
CA ARG A 247 0.24 11.03 11.86
C ARG A 247 0.91 12.25 11.22
N ALA A 248 1.41 12.08 10.00
CA ALA A 248 2.04 13.16 9.25
C ALA A 248 1.00 14.04 8.56
N THR A 249 0.03 13.42 7.85
CA THR A 249 -1.10 14.10 7.22
C THR A 249 -2.24 13.13 6.96
N GLN A 250 -3.34 13.62 6.39
CA GLN A 250 -4.48 12.79 6.00
C GLN A 250 -5.25 13.43 4.85
N THR A 251 -6.00 12.59 4.14
CA THR A 251 -7.03 12.98 3.17
C THR A 251 -8.37 12.41 3.61
N PRO A 252 -9.50 12.69 2.92
CA PRO A 252 -10.75 12.00 3.21
C PRO A 252 -10.68 10.47 3.06
N PHE A 253 -9.69 9.94 2.31
CA PHE A 253 -9.58 8.52 1.99
C PHE A 253 -8.39 7.82 2.63
N ASN A 254 -7.33 8.53 3.02
CA ASN A 254 -6.11 7.93 3.59
C ASN A 254 -5.59 8.70 4.79
N ILE A 255 -4.94 7.98 5.69
CA ILE A 255 -4.07 8.52 6.73
C ILE A 255 -2.63 8.16 6.38
N ILE A 256 -1.73 9.12 6.54
CA ILE A 256 -0.32 8.97 6.31
C ILE A 256 0.41 9.03 7.65
N TYR A 257 1.10 7.94 7.99
CA TYR A 257 1.90 7.85 9.19
C TYR A 257 3.39 7.90 8.86
N GLU A 258 4.13 8.51 9.75
CA GLU A 258 5.59 8.49 9.77
C GLU A 258 6.07 7.72 10.98
N ALA A 259 6.94 6.72 10.74
CA ALA A 259 7.64 6.00 11.81
C ALA A 259 9.16 6.11 11.61
N LYS A 260 9.91 6.33 12.69
CA LYS A 260 11.39 6.39 12.66
C LYS A 260 11.99 5.38 13.65
N PRO A 261 13.16 4.79 13.29
CA PRO A 261 13.88 3.80 14.09
C PRO A 261 14.13 4.21 15.53
#